data_51a0ac1639862236612a0a8fad775156
#
_entry.id   51a0ac1639862236612a0a8fad775156
#
_cell.length_a   1.000
_cell.length_b   1.000
_cell.length_c   1.000
_cell.angle_alpha   90.00
_cell.angle_beta   90.00
_cell.angle_gamma   90.00
#
_symmetry.space_group_name_H-M   'P 1'
#
loop_
_entity.id
_entity.type
_entity.pdbx_description
1 polymer ?
#
loop_
_entity_poly.entity_id
_entity_poly.type
_entity_poly.pdbx_seq_one_letter_code
_entity_poly.pdbx_strand_id
1 'polypeptide(L)'
;MRHASPATLDAIEPLLAGLRKFGGLRERTRGIFYKKAIAYLHFHEDPAGLFADVKLGGSWKRLDVTAARAKRGLLAAVRRDLV
;
A
#
# COMPACT_ATOMS: atom_id res chain seq x y z
N MET A 1 9.21 9.88 -9.84
CA MET A 1 8.50 9.20 -8.74
C MET A 1 9.49 8.32 -8.00
N ARG A 2 9.50 8.37 -6.69
CA ARG A 2 10.44 7.64 -5.85
C ARG A 2 9.69 6.87 -4.76
N HIS A 3 10.36 5.94 -4.09
CA HIS A 3 9.78 5.24 -2.94
C HIS A 3 9.43 6.25 -1.85
N ALA A 4 8.36 5.97 -1.12
CA ALA A 4 7.93 6.84 -0.04
C ALA A 4 9.02 7.00 1.01
N SER A 5 9.30 8.25 1.37
CA SER A 5 10.31 8.57 2.38
C SER A 5 9.84 8.18 3.78
N PRO A 6 10.77 8.11 4.76
CA PRO A 6 10.35 7.86 6.15
C PRO A 6 9.31 8.86 6.65
N ALA A 7 9.43 10.14 6.28
CA ALA A 7 8.46 11.15 6.69
C ALA A 7 7.07 10.87 6.09
N THR A 8 7.03 10.46 4.82
CA THR A 8 5.77 10.11 4.16
C THR A 8 5.16 8.86 4.81
N LEU A 9 5.98 7.86 5.12
CA LEU A 9 5.51 6.65 5.79
C LEU A 9 4.96 6.97 7.19
N ASP A 10 5.59 7.90 7.90
CA ASP A 10 5.08 8.36 9.19
C ASP A 10 3.68 8.97 9.04
N ALA A 11 3.49 9.77 7.99
CA ALA A 11 2.22 10.44 7.75
C ALA A 11 1.09 9.45 7.42
N ILE A 12 1.42 8.28 6.90
CA ILE A 12 0.42 7.25 6.56
C ILE A 12 0.46 6.05 7.50
N GLU A 13 1.02 6.21 8.69
CA GLU A 13 1.10 5.10 9.64
C GLU A 13 -0.25 4.44 9.92
N PRO A 14 -1.38 5.17 10.05
CA PRO A 14 -2.68 4.51 10.20
C PRO A 14 -3.04 3.57 9.05
N LEU A 15 -2.67 3.93 7.82
CA LEU A 15 -2.89 3.08 6.66
C LEU A 15 -2.02 1.82 6.74
N LEU A 16 -0.75 1.99 7.11
CA LEU A 16 0.16 0.85 7.28
C LEU A 16 -0.37 -0.09 8.37
N ALA A 17 -0.86 0.47 9.47
CA ALA A 17 -1.43 -0.34 10.55
C ALA A 17 -2.63 -1.16 10.06
N GLY A 18 -3.47 -0.55 9.21
CA GLY A 18 -4.59 -1.27 8.62
C GLY A 18 -4.16 -2.41 7.72
N LEU A 19 -3.12 -2.19 6.91
CA LEU A 19 -2.58 -3.23 6.05
C LEU A 19 -1.97 -4.38 6.84
N ARG A 20 -1.32 -4.07 7.96
CA ARG A 20 -0.68 -5.08 8.82
C ARG A 20 -1.68 -6.05 9.44
N LYS A 21 -2.95 -5.66 9.52
CA LYS A 21 -4.00 -6.53 10.08
C LYS A 21 -4.40 -7.67 9.14
N PHE A 22 -4.05 -7.58 7.87
CA PHE A 22 -4.35 -8.65 6.93
C PHE A 22 -3.34 -9.78 7.11
N GLY A 23 -3.81 -10.94 7.58
CA GLY A 23 -2.94 -12.08 7.85
C GLY A 23 -2.21 -12.63 6.63
N GLY A 24 -2.73 -12.35 5.43
CA GLY A 24 -2.10 -12.77 4.18
C GLY A 24 -0.94 -11.91 3.72
N LEU A 25 -0.68 -10.78 4.40
CA LEU A 25 0.40 -9.88 4.04
C LEU A 25 1.52 -9.90 5.07
N ARG A 26 2.74 -9.72 4.59
CA ARG A 26 3.92 -9.57 5.45
C ARG A 26 4.66 -8.30 5.05
N GLU A 27 4.85 -7.39 6.01
CA GLU A 27 5.63 -6.17 5.80
C GLU A 27 7.08 -6.48 6.13
N ARG A 28 7.92 -6.65 5.11
CA ARG A 28 9.33 -6.97 5.31
C ARG A 28 10.18 -5.73 5.54
N THR A 29 9.91 -4.69 4.78
CA THR A 29 10.49 -3.36 4.96
C THR A 29 9.32 -2.43 5.16
N ARG A 30 9.47 -1.41 6.00
CA ARG A 30 8.37 -0.50 6.29
C ARG A 30 7.74 0.04 5.01
N GLY A 31 6.43 -0.18 4.85
CA GLY A 31 5.68 0.26 3.68
C GLY A 31 5.77 -0.66 2.48
N ILE A 32 6.46 -1.78 2.58
CA ILE A 32 6.60 -2.74 1.48
C ILE A 32 6.06 -4.09 1.94
N PHE A 33 4.98 -4.52 1.30
CA PHE A 33 4.24 -5.71 1.71
C PHE A 33 4.38 -6.83 0.68
N TYR A 34 4.48 -8.04 1.17
CA TYR A 34 4.56 -9.25 0.38
C TYR A 34 3.37 -10.16 0.68
N LYS A 35 2.91 -10.86 -0.35
CA LYS A 35 1.92 -11.92 -0.22
C LYS A 35 2.62 -13.22 -0.54
N LYS A 36 2.76 -14.09 0.49
CA LYS A 36 3.64 -15.25 0.40
C LYS A 36 5.04 -14.77 0.10
N ALA A 37 5.78 -15.15 -0.79
CA ALA A 37 7.13 -14.65 -1.09
C ALA A 37 7.14 -13.62 -2.23
N ILE A 38 5.98 -13.13 -2.65
CA ILE A 38 5.84 -12.29 -3.84
C ILE A 38 5.50 -10.87 -3.43
N ALA A 39 6.21 -9.88 -4.02
CA ALA A 39 5.93 -8.47 -3.78
C ALA A 39 4.48 -8.16 -4.13
N TYR A 40 3.76 -7.47 -3.25
CA TYR A 40 2.33 -7.25 -3.39
C TYR A 40 1.95 -5.78 -3.38
N LEU A 41 2.55 -4.96 -2.51
CA LEU A 41 2.17 -3.56 -2.37
C LEU A 41 3.36 -2.75 -1.89
N HIS A 42 3.55 -1.58 -2.50
CA HIS A 42 4.53 -0.60 -2.02
C HIS A 42 4.07 0.80 -2.39
N PHE A 43 4.65 1.80 -1.73
CA PHE A 43 4.26 3.19 -1.90
C PHE A 43 5.34 4.00 -2.59
N HIS A 44 4.90 4.91 -3.46
CA HIS A 44 5.75 5.86 -4.16
C HIS A 44 5.22 7.26 -3.95
N GLU A 45 6.10 8.25 -4.03
CA GLU A 45 5.72 9.64 -3.90
C GLU A 45 6.39 10.50 -4.97
N ASP A 46 5.74 11.60 -5.32
CA ASP A 46 6.30 12.66 -6.13
C ASP A 46 5.52 13.95 -5.82
N PRO A 47 5.87 15.11 -6.46
CA PRO A 47 5.15 16.35 -6.18
C PRO A 47 3.63 16.28 -6.40
N ALA A 48 3.15 15.35 -7.24
CA ALA A 48 1.73 15.20 -7.50
C ALA A 48 0.98 14.46 -6.37
N GLY A 49 1.68 13.71 -5.52
CA GLY A 49 1.04 13.04 -4.41
C GLY A 49 1.65 11.70 -4.04
N LEU A 50 0.84 10.89 -3.37
CA LEU A 50 1.22 9.56 -2.91
C LEU A 50 0.50 8.50 -3.74
N PHE A 51 1.26 7.47 -4.13
CA PHE A 51 0.74 6.41 -4.98
C PHE A 51 1.06 5.04 -4.37
N ALA A 52 0.12 4.11 -4.52
CA ALA A 52 0.32 2.73 -4.12
C ALA A 52 0.38 1.88 -5.38
N ASP A 53 1.43 1.10 -5.52
CA ASP A 53 1.49 0.05 -6.52
C ASP A 53 1.07 -1.24 -5.83
N VAL A 54 -0.02 -1.84 -6.28
CA VAL A 54 -0.60 -3.01 -5.64
C VAL A 54 -1.00 -4.06 -6.68
N LYS A 55 -0.75 -5.31 -6.35
CA LYS A 55 -0.98 -6.42 -7.28
C LYS A 55 -2.38 -7.01 -7.07
N LEU A 56 -3.38 -6.30 -7.58
CA LEU A 56 -4.77 -6.73 -7.45
C LEU A 56 -5.13 -7.69 -8.58
N GLY A 57 -5.71 -8.84 -8.22
CA GLY A 57 -6.07 -9.84 -9.21
C GLY A 57 -4.87 -10.36 -9.98
N GLY A 58 -3.68 -10.32 -9.38
CA GLY A 58 -2.46 -10.79 -10.00
C GLY A 58 -1.80 -9.79 -10.97
N SER A 59 -2.34 -8.58 -11.11
CA SER A 59 -1.79 -7.55 -11.99
C SER A 59 -1.47 -6.28 -11.21
N TRP A 60 -0.33 -5.67 -11.50
CA TRP A 60 0.07 -4.42 -10.87
C TRP A 60 -0.85 -3.28 -11.29
N LYS A 61 -1.33 -2.54 -10.30
CA LYS A 61 -2.14 -1.35 -10.50
C LYS A 61 -1.56 -0.21 -9.67
N ARG A 62 -1.50 0.97 -10.26
CA ARG A 62 -1.07 2.18 -9.55
C ARG A 62 -2.29 2.98 -9.16
N LEU A 63 -2.46 3.21 -7.87
CA LEU A 63 -3.59 3.94 -7.32
C LEU A 63 -3.09 5.22 -6.65
N ASP A 64 -3.73 6.35 -6.95
CA ASP A 64 -3.48 7.58 -6.23
C ASP A 64 -4.15 7.46 -4.86
N VAL A 65 -3.35 7.49 -3.80
CA VAL A 65 -3.85 7.35 -2.43
C VAL A 65 -3.54 8.59 -1.60
N THR A 66 -3.47 9.75 -2.25
CA THR A 66 -3.20 11.01 -1.57
C THR A 66 -4.34 11.37 -0.60
N ALA A 67 -5.58 11.25 -1.04
CA ALA A 67 -6.75 11.60 -0.23
C ALA A 67 -7.10 10.50 0.78
N ALA A 68 -7.70 10.90 1.90
CA ALA A 68 -8.12 9.95 2.94
C ALA A 68 -9.10 8.92 2.39
N ARG A 69 -10.04 9.34 1.53
CA ARG A 69 -10.99 8.42 0.91
C ARG A 69 -10.29 7.35 0.08
N ALA A 70 -9.25 7.76 -0.66
CA ALA A 70 -8.51 6.82 -1.50
C ALA A 70 -7.72 5.82 -0.65
N LYS A 71 -7.21 6.24 0.52
CA LYS A 71 -6.54 5.33 1.44
C LYS A 71 -7.51 4.26 1.96
N ARG A 72 -8.74 4.67 2.32
CA ARG A 72 -9.76 3.71 2.73
C ARG A 72 -10.14 2.77 1.58
N GLY A 73 -10.19 3.31 0.38
CA GLY A 73 -10.45 2.51 -0.82
C GLY A 73 -9.39 1.46 -1.07
N LEU A 74 -8.13 1.79 -0.80
CA LEU A 74 -7.04 0.81 -0.92
C LEU A 74 -7.24 -0.33 0.06
N LEU A 75 -7.55 -0.04 1.33
CA LEU A 75 -7.80 -1.09 2.32
C LEU A 75 -8.95 -2.01 1.90
N ALA A 76 -10.02 -1.42 1.37
CA ALA A 76 -11.17 -2.21 0.90
C ALA A 76 -10.80 -3.09 -0.30
N ALA A 77 -10.01 -2.55 -1.24
CA ALA A 77 -9.58 -3.30 -2.41
C ALA A 77 -8.67 -4.47 -2.03
N VAL A 78 -7.73 -4.24 -1.10
CA VAL A 78 -6.84 -5.28 -0.61
C VAL A 78 -7.64 -6.37 0.09
N ARG A 79 -8.61 -5.99 0.93
CA ARG A 79 -9.47 -6.96 1.61
C ARG A 79 -10.16 -7.87 0.60
N ARG A 80 -10.75 -7.30 -0.44
CA ARG A 80 -11.44 -8.09 -1.47
C ARG A 80 -10.48 -9.03 -2.20
N ASP A 81 -9.27 -8.56 -2.46
CA ASP A 81 -8.29 -9.35 -3.20
C ASP A 81 -7.76 -10.53 -2.39
N LEU A 82 -7.65 -10.37 -1.06
CA LEU A 82 -7.08 -11.39 -0.19
C LEU A 82 -8.09 -12.43 0.30
N VAL A 83 -9.36 -12.22 0.05
CA VAL A 83 -10.42 -13.15 0.48
C VAL A 83 -10.52 -14.36 -0.43
#